data_8538a57cabf8a6ef737665b8aeedc548
#
_entry.id   8538a57cabf8a6ef737665b8aeedc548
#
_cell.length_a   1.000
_cell.length_b   1.000
_cell.length_c   1.000
_cell.angle_alpha   90.00
_cell.angle_beta   90.00
_cell.angle_gamma   90.00
#
_symmetry.space_group_name_H-M   'P 1'
#
loop_
_entity.id
_entity.type
_entity.pdbx_description
1 polymer ?
#
loop_
_entity_poly.entity_id
_entity_poly.type
_entity_poly.pdbx_seq_one_letter_code
_entity_poly.pdbx_strand_id
1 'polypeptide(L)'
;MQILVVGAGITGCSLAHLMKHKGHNVLIKEKQDHIGGLCYTTISPSGILYEPYGGHAFHTKDNRVKELVLKFSDFNNYRHNKGIVINSKLRHFPLSRETIRNMEDSEQILKELKERPKIPDLTNFETYSISKFGLTLYKLFIYNYSKKMWGLEPKELTTEYIRNRIELKNTNTHIFEDKFQGLPIKGYTELLRNMIHDIPLELNTIKFDESLFDLILFSGRIDELLKFEFGNLPFRSLLFEYQENENWENENYGTINLPQHPKYIRKVNFKIMHQQKINNTLIQYQEPIPAKNNKPPLYPIYTKENIELFNKYLIEACKSDKIIPIGRLGLYKYLEMGQAISLAMDMIPLIEEWKNLNYIDRYSEIKNLLSN
;
A
#
# COMPACT_ATOMS: atom_id res chain seq x y z
N MET A 1 5.16 6.34 29.72
CA MET A 1 3.74 6.53 29.38
C MET A 1 3.04 5.19 29.22
N GLN A 2 1.73 5.16 29.46
CA GLN A 2 0.82 4.07 29.09
C GLN A 2 0.32 4.34 27.66
N ILE A 3 0.69 3.53 26.69
CA ILE A 3 0.36 3.76 25.28
C ILE A 3 -0.52 2.62 24.77
N LEU A 4 -1.66 2.98 24.19
CA LEU A 4 -2.48 2.05 23.42
C LEU A 4 -2.16 2.19 21.94
N VAL A 5 -1.96 1.05 21.27
CA VAL A 5 -1.91 0.98 19.81
C VAL A 5 -3.16 0.26 19.32
N VAL A 6 -3.99 0.96 18.57
CA VAL A 6 -5.21 0.40 17.95
C VAL A 6 -4.89 -0.02 16.53
N GLY A 7 -4.86 -1.34 16.33
CA GLY A 7 -4.55 -2.02 15.08
C GLY A 7 -3.16 -2.65 15.04
N ALA A 8 -3.11 -3.97 14.78
CA ALA A 8 -1.90 -4.78 14.70
C ALA A 8 -1.42 -4.99 13.24
N GLY A 9 -1.57 -3.98 12.38
CA GLY A 9 -0.94 -3.93 11.07
C GLY A 9 0.52 -3.51 11.16
N ILE A 10 1.21 -3.41 10.01
CA ILE A 10 2.65 -3.14 9.96
C ILE A 10 3.04 -1.84 10.68
N THR A 11 2.27 -0.75 10.54
CA THR A 11 2.52 0.52 11.23
C THR A 11 2.34 0.39 12.74
N GLY A 12 1.22 -0.23 13.17
CA GLY A 12 0.92 -0.39 14.60
C GLY A 12 1.95 -1.26 15.31
N CYS A 13 2.30 -2.42 14.74
CA CYS A 13 3.34 -3.29 15.29
C CYS A 13 4.71 -2.60 15.35
N SER A 14 5.08 -1.85 14.31
CA SER A 14 6.35 -1.12 14.29
C SER A 14 6.41 -0.05 15.37
N LEU A 15 5.35 0.77 15.51
CA LEU A 15 5.28 1.78 16.56
C LEU A 15 5.23 1.15 17.96
N ALA A 16 4.46 0.08 18.15
CA ALA A 16 4.41 -0.63 19.43
C ALA A 16 5.81 -1.09 19.86
N HIS A 17 6.54 -1.73 18.95
CA HIS A 17 7.92 -2.16 19.18
C HIS A 17 8.84 -0.97 19.54
N LEU A 18 8.81 0.08 18.72
CA LEU A 18 9.68 1.25 18.91
C LEU A 18 9.39 1.98 20.22
N MET A 19 8.11 2.17 20.56
CA MET A 19 7.72 2.82 21.84
C MET A 19 8.05 1.96 23.07
N LYS A 20 7.89 0.63 22.96
CA LYS A 20 8.33 -0.30 24.01
C LYS A 20 9.83 -0.20 24.27
N HIS A 21 10.66 -0.12 23.23
CA HIS A 21 12.11 0.03 23.33
C HIS A 21 12.55 1.39 23.88
N LYS A 22 11.68 2.39 23.85
CA LYS A 22 11.88 3.68 24.52
C LYS A 22 11.42 3.67 26.00
N GLY A 23 11.04 2.53 26.53
CA GLY A 23 10.66 2.35 27.94
C GLY A 23 9.21 2.68 28.25
N HIS A 24 8.32 2.76 27.26
CA HIS A 24 6.88 2.94 27.49
C HIS A 24 6.19 1.60 27.73
N ASN A 25 5.09 1.63 28.47
CA ASN A 25 4.18 0.50 28.62
C ASN A 25 3.19 0.51 27.44
N VAL A 26 3.21 -0.53 26.62
CA VAL A 26 2.43 -0.60 25.38
C VAL A 26 1.46 -1.77 25.41
N LEU A 27 0.20 -1.52 25.04
CA LEU A 27 -0.82 -2.51 24.76
C LEU A 27 -1.27 -2.38 23.32
N ILE A 28 -1.43 -3.51 22.60
CA ILE A 28 -2.01 -3.54 21.27
C ILE A 28 -3.42 -4.12 21.32
N LYS A 29 -4.38 -3.45 20.64
CA LYS A 29 -5.72 -4.00 20.40
C LYS A 29 -5.98 -4.11 18.91
N GLU A 30 -6.48 -5.27 18.46
CA GLU A 30 -6.77 -5.54 17.05
C GLU A 30 -8.21 -6.07 16.91
N LYS A 31 -8.95 -5.57 15.93
CA LYS A 31 -10.34 -5.95 15.67
C LYS A 31 -10.48 -7.35 15.05
N GLN A 32 -9.46 -7.79 14.32
CA GLN A 32 -9.44 -9.10 13.68
C GLN A 32 -8.99 -10.19 14.69
N ASP A 33 -9.17 -11.44 14.31
CA ASP A 33 -8.67 -12.61 15.02
C ASP A 33 -7.18 -12.88 14.74
N HIS A 34 -6.55 -12.03 13.96
CA HIS A 34 -5.14 -12.15 13.52
C HIS A 34 -4.43 -10.79 13.45
N ILE A 35 -3.12 -10.81 13.56
CA ILE A 35 -2.24 -9.67 13.29
C ILE A 35 -1.85 -9.62 11.82
N GLY A 36 -1.27 -8.49 11.39
CA GLY A 36 -0.77 -8.30 10.04
C GLY A 36 -1.52 -7.22 9.26
N GLY A 37 -2.79 -6.94 9.62
CA GLY A 37 -3.60 -5.99 8.86
C GLY A 37 -3.63 -6.37 7.36
N LEU A 38 -3.33 -5.43 6.47
CA LEU A 38 -3.34 -5.68 5.03
C LEU A 38 -2.20 -6.58 4.52
N CYS A 39 -1.14 -6.79 5.29
CA CYS A 39 -0.07 -7.73 4.95
C CYS A 39 -0.18 -9.07 5.70
N TYR A 40 -1.37 -9.39 6.23
CA TYR A 40 -1.65 -10.70 6.82
C TYR A 40 -1.27 -11.82 5.85
N THR A 41 -0.50 -12.79 6.35
CA THR A 41 -0.03 -13.94 5.57
C THR A 41 -0.49 -15.22 6.25
N THR A 42 -1.00 -16.16 5.46
CA THR A 42 -1.46 -17.48 5.92
C THR A 42 -1.11 -18.55 4.90
N ILE A 43 -1.43 -19.81 5.19
CA ILE A 43 -1.15 -20.96 4.34
C ILE A 43 -2.46 -21.47 3.74
N SER A 44 -2.50 -21.67 2.44
CA SER A 44 -3.64 -22.26 1.73
C SER A 44 -3.78 -23.77 2.05
N PRO A 45 -4.93 -24.39 1.77
CA PRO A 45 -5.08 -25.85 1.89
C PRO A 45 -4.04 -26.64 1.08
N SER A 46 -3.58 -26.09 -0.04
CA SER A 46 -2.53 -26.69 -0.88
C SER A 46 -1.09 -26.45 -0.38
N GLY A 47 -0.91 -25.80 0.77
CA GLY A 47 0.39 -25.52 1.39
C GLY A 47 1.11 -24.28 0.86
N ILE A 48 0.45 -23.44 0.06
CA ILE A 48 1.00 -22.18 -0.44
C ILE A 48 0.87 -21.09 0.62
N LEU A 49 2.00 -20.47 0.98
CA LEU A 49 2.03 -19.24 1.77
C LEU A 49 1.53 -18.09 0.89
N TYR A 50 0.54 -17.31 1.38
CA TYR A 50 -0.08 -16.24 0.58
C TYR A 50 -0.63 -15.11 1.45
N GLU A 51 -0.89 -13.97 0.84
CA GLU A 51 -1.52 -12.79 1.46
C GLU A 51 -2.98 -12.66 0.98
N PRO A 52 -3.97 -12.90 1.86
CA PRO A 52 -5.41 -12.81 1.50
C PRO A 52 -5.85 -11.43 1.01
N TYR A 53 -5.15 -10.36 1.39
CA TYR A 53 -5.48 -8.99 0.99
C TYR A 53 -4.64 -8.48 -0.20
N GLY A 54 -4.04 -9.38 -0.97
CA GLY A 54 -3.24 -9.08 -2.15
C GLY A 54 -1.74 -9.27 -1.93
N GLY A 55 -1.05 -9.73 -2.96
CA GLY A 55 0.39 -9.99 -2.90
C GLY A 55 1.20 -8.70 -2.70
N HIS A 56 2.11 -8.73 -1.75
CA HIS A 56 2.99 -7.63 -1.39
C HIS A 56 4.46 -8.03 -1.49
N ALA A 57 5.24 -7.34 -2.31
CA ALA A 57 6.69 -7.45 -2.30
C ALA A 57 7.26 -6.34 -1.40
N PHE A 58 8.04 -6.73 -0.39
CA PHE A 58 8.71 -5.77 0.46
C PHE A 58 9.90 -5.16 -0.27
N HIS A 59 10.04 -3.85 -0.16
CA HIS A 59 11.22 -3.14 -0.63
C HIS A 59 11.44 -1.87 0.20
N THR A 60 12.68 -1.44 0.32
CA THR A 60 13.04 -0.17 0.96
C THR A 60 14.43 0.30 0.55
N LYS A 61 14.59 1.61 0.47
CA LYS A 61 15.89 2.29 0.40
C LYS A 61 16.39 2.77 1.76
N ASP A 62 15.51 2.77 2.80
CA ASP A 62 15.84 3.20 4.15
C ASP A 62 16.56 2.07 4.91
N ASN A 63 17.83 2.31 5.25
CA ASN A 63 18.62 1.32 5.98
C ASN A 63 18.08 1.06 7.40
N ARG A 64 17.47 2.04 8.06
CA ARG A 64 16.84 1.87 9.39
C ARG A 64 15.72 0.83 9.32
N VAL A 65 14.89 0.92 8.29
CA VAL A 65 13.80 -0.03 8.03
C VAL A 65 14.34 -1.43 7.73
N LYS A 66 15.35 -1.53 6.86
CA LYS A 66 16.02 -2.80 6.54
C LYS A 66 16.58 -3.46 7.81
N GLU A 67 17.34 -2.71 8.62
CA GLU A 67 17.94 -3.22 9.85
C GLU A 67 16.89 -3.67 10.86
N LEU A 68 15.78 -2.94 10.96
CA LEU A 68 14.67 -3.32 11.84
C LEU A 68 14.04 -4.65 11.41
N VAL A 69 13.63 -4.80 10.16
CA VAL A 69 12.88 -5.99 9.73
C VAL A 69 13.76 -7.26 9.73
N LEU A 70 15.05 -7.12 9.46
CA LEU A 70 16.02 -8.23 9.50
C LEU A 70 16.30 -8.77 10.92
N LYS A 71 15.95 -8.04 11.98
CA LYS A 71 15.98 -8.57 13.35
C LYS A 71 14.91 -9.62 13.61
N PHE A 72 13.82 -9.62 12.83
CA PHE A 72 12.61 -10.41 13.09
C PHE A 72 12.33 -11.48 12.04
N SER A 73 12.97 -11.42 10.87
CA SER A 73 12.80 -12.43 9.82
C SER A 73 13.94 -12.39 8.83
N ASP A 74 14.28 -13.57 8.30
CA ASP A 74 15.02 -13.67 7.04
C ASP A 74 14.10 -13.37 5.87
N PHE A 75 14.68 -12.88 4.77
CA PHE A 75 13.98 -12.56 3.53
C PHE A 75 14.49 -13.44 2.39
N ASN A 76 13.59 -13.81 1.47
CA ASN A 76 13.99 -14.42 0.21
C ASN A 76 14.63 -13.39 -0.73
N ASN A 77 15.18 -13.87 -1.84
CA ASN A 77 15.85 -13.02 -2.84
C ASN A 77 14.88 -12.57 -3.97
N TYR A 78 13.58 -12.58 -3.72
CA TYR A 78 12.59 -12.21 -4.72
C TYR A 78 12.75 -10.74 -5.12
N ARG A 79 12.92 -10.51 -6.41
CA ARG A 79 12.86 -9.18 -7.01
C ARG A 79 11.61 -9.04 -7.82
N HIS A 80 10.82 -8.02 -7.51
CA HIS A 80 9.48 -7.91 -8.05
C HIS A 80 9.47 -7.62 -9.55
N ASN A 81 9.13 -8.64 -10.32
CA ASN A 81 8.88 -8.57 -11.76
C ASN A 81 7.39 -8.64 -12.02
N LYS A 82 6.92 -7.81 -12.93
CA LYS A 82 5.53 -7.83 -13.38
C LYS A 82 5.44 -8.05 -14.87
N GLY A 83 4.44 -8.80 -15.26
CA GLY A 83 3.94 -8.83 -16.63
C GLY A 83 2.74 -7.90 -16.80
N ILE A 84 2.39 -7.63 -18.05
CA ILE A 84 1.18 -6.93 -18.44
C ILE A 84 0.64 -7.54 -19.73
N VAL A 85 -0.66 -7.79 -19.80
CA VAL A 85 -1.31 -8.31 -21.01
C VAL A 85 -1.93 -7.16 -21.79
N ILE A 86 -1.48 -6.96 -23.03
CA ILE A 86 -1.96 -5.95 -23.97
C ILE A 86 -2.22 -6.62 -25.32
N ASN A 87 -3.42 -6.44 -25.87
CA ASN A 87 -3.85 -7.06 -27.12
C ASN A 87 -3.58 -8.56 -27.11
N SER A 88 -3.95 -9.22 -26.01
CA SER A 88 -3.75 -10.66 -25.75
C SER A 88 -2.28 -11.13 -25.74
N LYS A 89 -1.31 -10.22 -25.73
CA LYS A 89 0.12 -10.55 -25.65
C LYS A 89 0.68 -10.16 -24.29
N LEU A 90 1.35 -11.12 -23.63
CA LEU A 90 2.08 -10.89 -22.38
C LEU A 90 3.36 -10.09 -22.68
N ARG A 91 3.58 -9.01 -21.94
CA ARG A 91 4.74 -8.13 -22.07
C ARG A 91 5.33 -7.84 -20.70
N HIS A 92 6.57 -7.36 -20.71
CA HIS A 92 7.24 -6.90 -19.49
C HIS A 92 6.64 -5.58 -18.98
N PHE A 93 6.56 -5.41 -17.66
CA PHE A 93 6.18 -4.18 -16.99
C PHE A 93 7.18 -3.86 -15.85
N PRO A 94 7.69 -2.63 -15.67
CA PRO A 94 7.30 -1.38 -16.33
C PRO A 94 7.65 -1.40 -17.82
N LEU A 95 6.90 -0.60 -18.59
CA LEU A 95 7.16 -0.49 -20.01
C LEU A 95 8.54 0.10 -20.26
N SER A 96 9.26 -0.53 -21.17
CA SER A 96 10.54 -0.04 -21.65
C SER A 96 10.46 0.35 -23.12
N ARG A 97 11.43 1.13 -23.57
CA ARG A 97 11.57 1.41 -25.01
C ARG A 97 11.79 0.14 -25.83
N GLU A 98 12.43 -0.87 -25.22
CA GLU A 98 12.59 -2.20 -25.82
C GLU A 98 11.24 -2.89 -26.00
N THR A 99 10.39 -2.91 -24.95
CA THR A 99 9.02 -3.46 -25.05
C THR A 99 8.19 -2.73 -26.10
N ILE A 100 8.27 -1.37 -26.14
CA ILE A 100 7.51 -0.56 -27.08
C ILE A 100 7.89 -0.84 -28.53
N ARG A 101 9.17 -1.02 -28.86
CA ARG A 101 9.62 -1.32 -30.24
C ARG A 101 9.00 -2.60 -30.79
N ASN A 102 8.58 -3.51 -29.93
CA ASN A 102 7.94 -4.78 -30.28
C ASN A 102 6.40 -4.70 -30.26
N MET A 103 5.81 -3.50 -30.18
CA MET A 103 4.36 -3.26 -30.21
C MET A 103 3.90 -2.89 -31.63
N GLU A 104 2.65 -3.20 -31.92
CA GLU A 104 2.01 -2.87 -33.20
C GLU A 104 1.96 -1.34 -33.43
N ASP A 105 1.70 -0.58 -32.37
CA ASP A 105 1.61 0.88 -32.40
C ASP A 105 2.98 1.57 -32.13
N SER A 106 4.11 0.87 -32.31
CA SER A 106 5.43 1.36 -31.89
C SER A 106 5.83 2.70 -32.50
N GLU A 107 5.58 2.89 -33.80
CA GLU A 107 5.92 4.15 -34.49
C GLU A 107 5.15 5.34 -33.92
N GLN A 108 3.84 5.20 -33.76
CA GLN A 108 2.99 6.24 -33.18
C GLN A 108 3.39 6.55 -31.74
N ILE A 109 3.63 5.51 -30.91
CA ILE A 109 4.06 5.68 -29.53
C ILE A 109 5.40 6.42 -29.45
N LEU A 110 6.41 6.04 -30.27
CA LEU A 110 7.71 6.66 -30.27
C LEU A 110 7.66 8.13 -30.76
N LYS A 111 6.77 8.44 -31.70
CA LYS A 111 6.50 9.81 -32.14
C LYS A 111 5.92 10.64 -31.00
N GLU A 112 4.86 10.18 -30.34
CA GLU A 112 4.23 10.86 -29.20
C GLU A 112 5.22 11.08 -28.06
N LEU A 113 6.07 10.09 -27.74
CA LEU A 113 7.11 10.21 -26.74
C LEU A 113 8.20 11.22 -27.09
N LYS A 114 8.48 11.45 -28.37
CA LYS A 114 9.43 12.47 -28.83
C LYS A 114 8.83 13.87 -28.77
N GLU A 115 7.54 13.99 -29.06
CA GLU A 115 6.79 15.26 -29.13
C GLU A 115 6.24 15.72 -27.77
N ARG A 116 6.30 14.88 -26.74
CA ARG A 116 5.77 15.20 -25.42
C ARG A 116 6.43 16.42 -24.77
N PRO A 117 5.69 17.17 -23.94
CA PRO A 117 6.27 18.32 -23.23
C PRO A 117 7.39 17.88 -22.27
N LYS A 118 8.38 18.75 -22.05
CA LYS A 118 9.46 18.51 -21.09
C LYS A 118 8.95 18.43 -19.64
N ILE A 119 7.93 19.22 -19.32
CA ILE A 119 7.29 19.27 -18.00
C ILE A 119 5.88 18.71 -18.16
N PRO A 120 5.54 17.62 -17.45
CA PRO A 120 4.19 17.06 -17.51
C PRO A 120 3.14 18.02 -16.94
N ASP A 121 1.94 17.98 -17.51
CA ASP A 121 0.77 18.71 -17.00
C ASP A 121 0.26 18.06 -15.71
N LEU A 122 0.20 18.82 -14.63
CA LEU A 122 -0.21 18.35 -13.30
C LEU A 122 -1.67 18.70 -12.95
N THR A 123 -2.49 19.12 -13.91
CA THR A 123 -3.88 19.52 -13.66
C THR A 123 -4.70 18.39 -13.05
N ASN A 124 -4.59 17.19 -13.63
CA ASN A 124 -5.22 15.97 -13.14
C ASN A 124 -4.45 14.74 -13.64
N PHE A 125 -4.89 13.54 -13.24
CA PHE A 125 -4.18 12.32 -13.61
C PHE A 125 -4.24 12.02 -15.12
N GLU A 126 -5.30 12.35 -15.82
CA GLU A 126 -5.41 12.15 -17.26
C GLU A 126 -4.40 13.02 -18.01
N THR A 127 -4.42 14.35 -17.77
CA THR A 127 -3.51 15.29 -18.43
C THR A 127 -2.06 14.98 -18.12
N TYR A 128 -1.77 14.61 -16.86
CA TYR A 128 -0.45 14.14 -16.46
C TYR A 128 -0.01 12.90 -17.25
N SER A 129 -0.88 11.90 -17.35
CA SER A 129 -0.54 10.64 -18.02
C SER A 129 -0.34 10.83 -19.52
N ILE A 130 -1.20 11.61 -20.19
CA ILE A 130 -1.06 11.90 -21.62
C ILE A 130 0.20 12.72 -21.88
N SER A 131 0.47 13.75 -21.10
CA SER A 131 1.66 14.60 -21.27
C SER A 131 2.96 13.85 -21.01
N LYS A 132 2.95 12.83 -20.14
CA LYS A 132 4.14 12.03 -19.79
C LYS A 132 4.37 10.86 -20.74
N PHE A 133 3.32 10.20 -21.21
CA PHE A 133 3.42 8.93 -21.93
C PHE A 133 2.89 8.96 -23.36
N GLY A 134 2.17 10.00 -23.74
CA GLY A 134 1.44 10.09 -25.00
C GLY A 134 0.04 9.44 -24.92
N LEU A 135 -0.80 9.78 -25.88
CA LEU A 135 -2.21 9.36 -25.92
C LEU A 135 -2.35 7.86 -26.15
N THR A 136 -1.50 7.27 -26.99
CA THR A 136 -1.57 5.84 -27.32
C THR A 136 -1.26 4.97 -26.11
N LEU A 137 -0.16 5.22 -25.39
CA LEU A 137 0.15 4.50 -24.16
C LEU A 137 -0.89 4.75 -23.06
N TYR A 138 -1.40 5.97 -22.94
CA TYR A 138 -2.48 6.27 -22.01
C TYR A 138 -3.70 5.39 -22.26
N LYS A 139 -4.17 5.28 -23.50
CA LYS A 139 -5.33 4.45 -23.85
C LYS A 139 -5.09 2.96 -23.64
N LEU A 140 -3.93 2.46 -24.02
CA LEU A 140 -3.61 1.03 -23.93
C LEU A 140 -3.42 0.54 -22.50
N PHE A 141 -2.77 1.29 -21.65
CA PHE A 141 -2.26 0.82 -20.35
C PHE A 141 -2.92 1.49 -19.15
N ILE A 142 -3.22 2.80 -19.25
CA ILE A 142 -3.53 3.60 -18.07
C ILE A 142 -5.03 3.81 -17.92
N TYR A 143 -5.73 4.21 -18.99
CA TYR A 143 -7.13 4.60 -18.92
C TYR A 143 -8.02 3.50 -18.31
N ASN A 144 -8.13 2.36 -18.97
CA ASN A 144 -9.01 1.27 -18.52
C ASN A 144 -8.60 0.69 -17.16
N TYR A 145 -7.28 0.57 -16.91
CA TYR A 145 -6.78 0.14 -15.62
C TYR A 145 -7.20 1.09 -14.50
N SER A 146 -6.97 2.40 -14.70
CA SER A 146 -7.25 3.42 -13.70
C SER A 146 -8.73 3.60 -13.47
N LYS A 147 -9.55 3.68 -14.53
CA LYS A 147 -11.01 3.75 -14.42
C LYS A 147 -11.57 2.56 -13.63
N LYS A 148 -11.12 1.34 -13.93
CA LYS A 148 -11.49 0.12 -13.22
C LYS A 148 -11.05 0.15 -11.77
N MET A 149 -9.76 0.46 -11.53
CA MET A 149 -9.18 0.49 -10.19
C MET A 149 -9.86 1.51 -9.28
N TRP A 150 -10.06 2.73 -9.77
CA TRP A 150 -10.57 3.84 -8.95
C TRP A 150 -12.09 4.00 -8.98
N GLY A 151 -12.75 3.47 -10.00
CA GLY A 151 -14.19 3.65 -10.22
C GLY A 151 -14.58 5.08 -10.58
N LEU A 152 -13.63 5.87 -11.05
CA LEU A 152 -13.74 7.26 -11.47
C LEU A 152 -13.05 7.44 -12.81
N GLU A 153 -13.42 8.49 -13.55
CA GLU A 153 -12.65 8.88 -14.72
C GLU A 153 -11.28 9.43 -14.30
N PRO A 154 -10.20 9.14 -15.04
CA PRO A 154 -8.86 9.61 -14.68
C PRO A 154 -8.74 11.13 -14.50
N LYS A 155 -9.55 11.92 -15.19
CA LYS A 155 -9.60 13.38 -15.03
C LYS A 155 -10.12 13.87 -13.67
N GLU A 156 -10.83 13.01 -12.92
CA GLU A 156 -11.35 13.31 -11.58
C GLU A 156 -10.30 13.05 -10.48
N LEU A 157 -9.22 12.33 -10.81
CA LEU A 157 -8.15 11.96 -9.88
C LEU A 157 -7.05 13.01 -9.86
N THR A 158 -6.48 13.26 -8.67
CA THR A 158 -5.27 14.07 -8.54
C THR A 158 -4.02 13.29 -8.97
N THR A 159 -2.91 13.99 -9.16
CA THR A 159 -1.63 13.39 -9.56
C THR A 159 -0.82 12.84 -8.38
N GLU A 160 -1.22 13.10 -7.13
CA GLU A 160 -0.44 12.78 -5.93
C GLU A 160 -0.12 11.29 -5.79
N TYR A 161 -1.10 10.44 -6.10
CA TYR A 161 -0.95 9.00 -5.93
C TYR A 161 -0.04 8.34 -6.97
N ILE A 162 0.07 8.89 -8.18
CA ILE A 162 0.56 8.16 -9.34
C ILE A 162 1.88 8.72 -9.87
N ARG A 163 2.26 9.92 -9.39
CA ARG A 163 3.45 10.66 -9.86
C ARG A 163 4.71 9.80 -9.98
N ASN A 164 4.92 8.86 -9.07
CA ASN A 164 6.16 8.08 -8.99
C ASN A 164 5.98 6.60 -9.33
N ARG A 165 4.79 6.17 -9.80
CA ARG A 165 4.50 4.74 -9.99
C ARG A 165 4.61 4.25 -11.41
N ILE A 166 4.52 5.14 -12.38
CA ILE A 166 4.62 4.78 -13.80
C ILE A 166 5.81 5.52 -14.38
N GLU A 167 6.85 4.79 -14.70
CA GLU A 167 8.01 5.29 -15.41
C GLU A 167 8.25 4.50 -16.68
N LEU A 168 8.71 5.21 -17.71
CA LEU A 168 9.18 4.59 -18.94
C LEU A 168 10.68 4.34 -18.84
N LYS A 169 11.10 3.08 -18.82
CA LYS A 169 12.51 2.68 -18.75
C LYS A 169 13.09 2.53 -20.16
N ASN A 170 14.40 2.53 -20.27
CA ASN A 170 15.08 2.27 -21.55
C ASN A 170 15.10 0.77 -21.89
N THR A 171 15.36 -0.06 -20.89
CA THR A 171 15.42 -1.52 -20.95
C THR A 171 14.47 -2.15 -19.97
N ASN A 172 14.20 -3.44 -20.11
CA ASN A 172 13.38 -4.20 -19.17
C ASN A 172 14.09 -4.29 -17.81
N THR A 173 13.41 -3.81 -16.76
CA THR A 173 13.95 -3.75 -15.39
C THR A 173 12.91 -4.23 -14.39
N HIS A 174 13.36 -4.49 -13.16
CA HIS A 174 12.44 -4.73 -12.05
C HIS A 174 11.56 -3.51 -11.75
N ILE A 175 10.43 -3.74 -11.05
CA ILE A 175 9.50 -2.67 -10.64
C ILE A 175 10.19 -1.68 -9.71
N PHE A 176 10.97 -2.18 -8.75
CA PHE A 176 11.67 -1.39 -7.76
C PHE A 176 13.18 -1.38 -8.03
N GLU A 177 13.79 -0.23 -7.81
CA GLU A 177 15.26 -0.05 -7.90
C GLU A 177 15.94 -0.21 -6.53
N ASP A 178 15.16 -0.31 -5.46
CA ASP A 178 15.67 -0.45 -4.10
C ASP A 178 16.56 -1.70 -3.98
N LYS A 179 17.71 -1.53 -3.32
CA LYS A 179 18.68 -2.62 -3.15
C LYS A 179 18.14 -3.73 -2.27
N PHE A 180 17.34 -3.39 -1.25
CA PHE A 180 16.70 -4.37 -0.39
C PHE A 180 15.27 -4.63 -0.86
N GLN A 181 15.03 -5.86 -1.30
CA GLN A 181 13.74 -6.37 -1.75
C GLN A 181 13.62 -7.84 -1.36
N GLY A 182 12.39 -8.31 -1.21
CA GLY A 182 12.10 -9.72 -0.93
C GLY A 182 10.77 -9.90 -0.22
N LEU A 183 10.51 -11.11 0.24
CA LEU A 183 9.42 -11.43 1.14
C LEU A 183 9.99 -12.15 2.37
N PRO A 184 9.44 -11.94 3.57
CA PRO A 184 9.82 -12.71 4.74
C PRO A 184 9.59 -14.21 4.47
N ILE A 185 10.57 -15.06 4.76
CA ILE A 185 10.53 -16.50 4.42
C ILE A 185 9.30 -17.18 5.04
N LYS A 186 8.91 -16.78 6.27
CA LYS A 186 7.72 -17.29 6.97
C LYS A 186 6.49 -16.37 6.86
N GLY A 187 6.53 -15.39 5.97
CA GLY A 187 5.47 -14.40 5.77
C GLY A 187 5.49 -13.23 6.75
N TYR A 188 4.70 -12.21 6.43
CA TYR A 188 4.65 -10.96 7.21
C TYR A 188 4.02 -11.15 8.60
N THR A 189 3.05 -12.04 8.73
CA THR A 189 2.42 -12.32 10.03
C THR A 189 3.44 -12.81 11.05
N GLU A 190 4.33 -13.71 10.64
CA GLU A 190 5.38 -14.22 11.54
C GLU A 190 6.43 -13.16 11.85
N LEU A 191 6.84 -12.36 10.87
CA LEU A 191 7.72 -11.21 11.09
C LEU A 191 7.14 -10.27 12.16
N LEU A 192 5.86 -9.91 12.03
CA LEU A 192 5.21 -9.00 12.98
C LEU A 192 4.98 -9.65 14.35
N ARG A 193 4.67 -10.94 14.40
CA ARG A 193 4.58 -11.69 15.67
C ARG A 193 5.91 -11.65 16.43
N ASN A 194 7.01 -11.86 15.74
CA ASN A 194 8.35 -11.78 16.34
C ASN A 194 8.68 -10.35 16.81
N MET A 195 8.23 -9.33 16.06
CA MET A 195 8.47 -7.92 16.41
C MET A 195 7.75 -7.50 17.71
N ILE A 196 6.58 -8.07 17.98
CA ILE A 196 5.76 -7.70 19.15
C ILE A 196 5.66 -8.82 20.20
N HIS A 197 6.59 -9.78 20.19
CA HIS A 197 6.51 -11.01 21.01
C HIS A 197 6.40 -10.76 22.52
N ASP A 198 6.91 -9.63 23.00
CA ASP A 198 6.92 -9.21 24.40
C ASP A 198 5.92 -8.08 24.72
N ILE A 199 5.02 -7.77 23.80
CA ILE A 199 4.01 -6.72 23.95
C ILE A 199 2.63 -7.36 24.13
N PRO A 200 1.86 -6.99 25.17
CA PRO A 200 0.49 -7.44 25.34
C PRO A 200 -0.38 -7.14 24.12
N LEU A 201 -1.12 -8.15 23.66
CA LEU A 201 -1.97 -8.09 22.48
C LEU A 201 -3.36 -8.64 22.80
N GLU A 202 -4.39 -7.87 22.49
CA GLU A 202 -5.78 -8.30 22.55
C GLU A 202 -6.36 -8.32 21.13
N LEU A 203 -6.80 -9.48 20.67
CA LEU A 203 -7.48 -9.69 19.38
C LEU A 203 -9.00 -9.62 19.53
N ASN A 204 -9.73 -9.53 18.42
CA ASN A 204 -11.19 -9.46 18.37
C ASN A 204 -11.79 -8.29 19.17
N THR A 205 -11.05 -7.23 19.37
CA THR A 205 -11.51 -6.06 20.12
C THR A 205 -10.92 -4.75 19.65
N ILE A 206 -11.75 -3.69 19.64
CA ILE A 206 -11.32 -2.31 19.45
C ILE A 206 -11.84 -1.39 20.55
N LYS A 207 -12.59 -1.96 21.52
CA LYS A 207 -13.14 -1.18 22.64
C LYS A 207 -12.02 -0.85 23.62
N PHE A 208 -11.92 0.39 24.01
CA PHE A 208 -10.97 0.85 25.03
C PHE A 208 -11.54 2.04 25.81
N ASP A 209 -11.05 2.19 27.02
CA ASP A 209 -11.30 3.37 27.87
C ASP A 209 -10.10 4.32 27.71
N GLU A 210 -10.32 5.49 27.11
CA GLU A 210 -9.26 6.50 26.88
C GLU A 210 -8.62 7.00 28.17
N SER A 211 -9.31 6.91 29.30
CA SER A 211 -8.79 7.37 30.60
C SER A 211 -7.59 6.56 31.09
N LEU A 212 -7.47 5.29 30.64
CA LEU A 212 -6.43 4.38 31.05
C LEU A 212 -5.07 4.61 30.33
N PHE A 213 -5.06 5.46 29.32
CA PHE A 213 -3.88 5.65 28.46
C PHE A 213 -3.45 7.12 28.43
N ASP A 214 -2.15 7.30 28.38
CA ASP A 214 -1.55 8.61 28.14
C ASP A 214 -1.66 9.03 26.68
N LEU A 215 -1.43 8.08 25.75
CA LEU A 215 -1.54 8.24 24.31
C LEU A 215 -2.19 7.03 23.65
N ILE A 216 -2.88 7.27 22.55
CA ILE A 216 -3.56 6.26 21.73
C ILE A 216 -3.11 6.46 20.28
N LEU A 217 -2.35 5.50 19.75
CA LEU A 217 -1.92 5.47 18.37
C LEU A 217 -2.97 4.72 17.54
N PHE A 218 -3.79 5.44 16.78
CA PHE A 218 -4.97 4.91 16.11
C PHE A 218 -4.72 4.66 14.62
N SER A 219 -4.67 3.39 14.20
CA SER A 219 -4.45 3.00 12.79
C SER A 219 -5.73 2.65 12.01
N GLY A 220 -6.89 2.79 12.62
CA GLY A 220 -8.18 2.65 11.96
C GLY A 220 -8.53 3.82 11.06
N ARG A 221 -9.71 3.81 10.47
CA ARG A 221 -10.20 4.92 9.64
C ARG A 221 -10.45 6.16 10.51
N ILE A 222 -9.90 7.28 10.10
CA ILE A 222 -10.04 8.55 10.83
C ILE A 222 -11.48 9.05 10.83
N ASP A 223 -12.26 8.80 9.80
CA ASP A 223 -13.67 9.15 9.72
C ASP A 223 -14.53 8.30 10.66
N GLU A 224 -14.20 6.99 10.83
CA GLU A 224 -14.85 6.13 11.85
C GLU A 224 -14.52 6.60 13.27
N LEU A 225 -13.27 6.99 13.52
CA LEU A 225 -12.83 7.53 14.80
C LEU A 225 -13.68 8.73 15.22
N LEU A 226 -13.98 9.61 14.27
CA LEU A 226 -14.76 10.84 14.48
C LEU A 226 -16.24 10.66 14.05
N LYS A 227 -16.74 9.41 14.10
CA LYS A 227 -18.17 9.05 13.90
C LYS A 227 -18.77 9.66 12.64
N PHE A 228 -17.98 9.77 11.57
CA PHE A 228 -18.38 10.32 10.26
C PHE A 228 -18.92 11.76 10.30
N GLU A 229 -18.45 12.58 11.24
CA GLU A 229 -18.93 13.96 11.48
C GLU A 229 -18.95 14.82 10.20
N PHE A 230 -17.94 14.67 9.33
CA PHE A 230 -17.85 15.41 8.06
C PHE A 230 -18.25 14.60 6.83
N GLY A 231 -18.75 13.36 7.02
CA GLY A 231 -19.10 12.44 5.96
C GLY A 231 -18.06 11.33 5.74
N ASN A 232 -18.35 10.40 4.82
CA ASN A 232 -17.47 9.25 4.57
C ASN A 232 -16.25 9.61 3.73
N LEU A 233 -15.05 9.21 4.16
CA LEU A 233 -13.86 9.18 3.31
C LEU A 233 -13.92 7.94 2.40
N PRO A 234 -13.91 8.11 1.07
CA PRO A 234 -14.05 6.98 0.17
C PRO A 234 -12.75 6.20 0.03
N PHE A 235 -12.89 4.87 0.00
CA PHE A 235 -11.80 3.94 -0.26
C PHE A 235 -12.19 2.95 -1.36
N ARG A 236 -11.20 2.42 -2.04
CA ARG A 236 -11.34 1.23 -2.88
C ARG A 236 -10.95 -0.01 -2.10
N SER A 237 -11.57 -1.12 -2.49
CA SER A 237 -11.27 -2.47 -2.03
C SER A 237 -11.04 -3.39 -3.22
N LEU A 238 -10.76 -4.64 -2.94
CA LEU A 238 -10.63 -5.70 -3.93
C LEU A 238 -11.48 -6.92 -3.49
N LEU A 239 -12.13 -7.54 -4.46
CA LEU A 239 -12.54 -8.94 -4.34
C LEU A 239 -11.39 -9.82 -4.82
N PHE A 240 -11.19 -10.92 -4.12
CA PHE A 240 -10.14 -11.89 -4.41
C PHE A 240 -10.78 -13.21 -4.80
N GLU A 241 -10.49 -13.69 -5.99
CA GLU A 241 -10.85 -15.02 -6.46
C GLU A 241 -9.58 -15.85 -6.57
N TYR A 242 -9.64 -17.12 -6.16
CA TYR A 242 -8.49 -18.00 -6.09
C TYR A 242 -8.68 -19.19 -6.99
N GLN A 243 -7.60 -19.55 -7.68
CA GLN A 243 -7.53 -20.77 -8.49
C GLN A 243 -6.27 -21.54 -8.11
N GLU A 244 -6.45 -22.81 -7.75
CA GLU A 244 -5.35 -23.72 -7.45
C GLU A 244 -4.98 -24.51 -8.69
N ASN A 245 -3.68 -24.79 -8.84
CA ASN A 245 -3.11 -25.62 -9.91
C ASN A 245 -3.41 -25.12 -11.35
N GLU A 246 -3.73 -23.85 -11.50
CA GLU A 246 -3.87 -23.21 -12.82
C GLU A 246 -2.49 -23.03 -13.48
N ASN A 247 -2.45 -23.17 -14.79
CA ASN A 247 -1.26 -22.87 -15.58
C ASN A 247 -0.94 -21.38 -15.51
N TRP A 248 0.37 -21.08 -15.34
CA TRP A 248 0.87 -19.73 -15.31
C TRP A 248 1.67 -19.43 -16.56
N GLU A 249 1.42 -18.30 -17.20
CA GLU A 249 1.96 -18.02 -18.54
C GLU A 249 3.47 -17.81 -18.58
N ASN A 250 4.05 -17.33 -17.48
CA ASN A 250 5.49 -17.07 -17.44
C ASN A 250 6.00 -17.00 -16.00
N GLU A 251 6.89 -17.90 -15.64
CA GLU A 251 7.48 -18.00 -14.28
C GLU A 251 8.36 -16.80 -13.88
N ASN A 252 8.74 -15.95 -14.82
CA ASN A 252 9.49 -14.73 -14.49
C ASN A 252 8.64 -13.65 -13.80
N TYR A 253 7.30 -13.77 -13.85
CA TYR A 253 6.40 -12.75 -13.30
C TYR A 253 5.57 -13.29 -12.13
N GLY A 254 5.80 -12.81 -10.92
CA GLY A 254 4.92 -13.10 -9.78
C GLY A 254 3.56 -12.38 -9.85
N THR A 255 3.45 -11.35 -10.69
CA THR A 255 2.21 -10.58 -10.88
C THR A 255 2.04 -10.24 -12.36
N ILE A 256 0.82 -10.35 -12.88
CA ILE A 256 0.47 -9.94 -14.23
C ILE A 256 -0.70 -8.95 -14.18
N ASN A 257 -0.48 -7.75 -14.70
CA ASN A 257 -1.49 -6.70 -14.82
C ASN A 257 -2.41 -6.98 -16.03
N LEU A 258 -3.70 -6.71 -15.89
CA LEU A 258 -4.76 -6.99 -16.86
C LEU A 258 -5.57 -5.73 -17.18
N PRO A 259 -4.97 -4.69 -17.79
CA PRO A 259 -5.66 -3.41 -18.02
C PRO A 259 -6.89 -3.54 -18.90
N GLN A 260 -6.85 -4.41 -19.91
CA GLN A 260 -7.94 -4.60 -20.88
C GLN A 260 -8.96 -5.67 -20.46
N HIS A 261 -8.70 -6.44 -19.39
CA HIS A 261 -9.67 -7.42 -18.89
C HIS A 261 -10.92 -6.74 -18.33
N PRO A 262 -12.15 -7.21 -18.64
CA PRO A 262 -13.37 -6.51 -18.25
C PRO A 262 -13.57 -6.43 -16.71
N LYS A 263 -13.11 -7.42 -15.97
CA LYS A 263 -13.34 -7.59 -14.53
C LYS A 263 -12.07 -7.34 -13.70
N TYR A 264 -11.01 -8.10 -13.94
CA TYR A 264 -9.82 -8.08 -13.11
C TYR A 264 -8.83 -6.99 -13.52
N ILE A 265 -8.08 -6.46 -12.53
CA ILE A 265 -6.95 -5.54 -12.77
C ILE A 265 -5.62 -6.27 -12.83
N ARG A 266 -5.51 -7.39 -12.11
CA ARG A 266 -4.28 -8.20 -12.07
C ARG A 266 -4.55 -9.60 -11.55
N LYS A 267 -3.57 -10.48 -11.76
CA LYS A 267 -3.45 -11.77 -11.11
C LYS A 267 -2.07 -11.95 -10.47
N VAL A 268 -2.00 -12.72 -9.40
CA VAL A 268 -0.79 -12.91 -8.57
C VAL A 268 -0.56 -14.41 -8.38
N ASN A 269 0.69 -14.85 -8.57
CA ASN A 269 1.13 -16.20 -8.26
C ASN A 269 2.02 -16.18 -7.02
N PHE A 270 1.50 -16.65 -5.90
CA PHE A 270 2.20 -16.61 -4.63
C PHE A 270 3.36 -17.59 -4.55
N LYS A 271 3.31 -18.75 -5.23
CA LYS A 271 4.43 -19.69 -5.30
C LYS A 271 5.69 -19.00 -5.83
N ILE A 272 5.54 -18.19 -6.89
CA ILE A 272 6.66 -17.44 -7.48
C ILE A 272 7.15 -16.36 -6.51
N MET A 273 6.25 -15.57 -5.93
CA MET A 273 6.63 -14.48 -5.02
C MET A 273 7.36 -15.00 -3.78
N HIS A 274 6.83 -16.05 -3.16
CA HIS A 274 7.46 -16.67 -1.98
C HIS A 274 8.59 -17.66 -2.32
N GLN A 275 8.87 -17.88 -3.61
CA GLN A 275 9.89 -18.83 -4.08
C GLN A 275 9.75 -20.23 -3.46
N GLN A 276 8.50 -20.69 -3.33
CA GLN A 276 8.20 -21.98 -2.71
C GLN A 276 8.48 -23.15 -3.64
N LYS A 277 9.19 -24.16 -3.13
CA LYS A 277 9.55 -25.40 -3.85
C LYS A 277 8.49 -26.47 -3.62
N ILE A 278 7.27 -26.23 -4.12
CA ILE A 278 6.17 -27.20 -4.06
C ILE A 278 5.52 -27.30 -5.44
N ASN A 279 4.80 -28.39 -5.70
CA ASN A 279 4.21 -28.62 -7.01
C ASN A 279 2.97 -27.75 -7.27
N ASN A 280 2.17 -27.50 -6.22
CA ASN A 280 0.94 -26.75 -6.31
C ASN A 280 1.19 -25.26 -6.65
N THR A 281 0.18 -24.62 -7.23
CA THR A 281 0.14 -23.16 -7.43
C THR A 281 -1.12 -22.58 -6.82
N LEU A 282 -1.05 -21.34 -6.37
CA LEU A 282 -2.21 -20.55 -5.95
C LEU A 282 -2.17 -19.23 -6.67
N ILE A 283 -3.16 -18.99 -7.51
CA ILE A 283 -3.32 -17.78 -8.28
C ILE A 283 -4.49 -16.99 -7.73
N GLN A 284 -4.23 -15.72 -7.40
CA GLN A 284 -5.23 -14.78 -6.91
C GLN A 284 -5.58 -13.79 -8.01
N TYR A 285 -6.85 -13.72 -8.40
CA TYR A 285 -7.41 -12.68 -9.28
C TYR A 285 -7.98 -11.54 -8.44
N GLN A 286 -7.73 -10.30 -8.87
CA GLN A 286 -8.09 -9.10 -8.13
C GLN A 286 -9.09 -8.24 -8.92
N GLU A 287 -10.31 -8.12 -8.39
CA GLU A 287 -11.37 -7.29 -8.92
C GLU A 287 -11.55 -6.04 -8.05
N PRO A 288 -11.39 -4.82 -8.58
CA PRO A 288 -11.60 -3.59 -7.81
C PRO A 288 -13.08 -3.32 -7.55
N ILE A 289 -13.38 -3.03 -6.29
CA ILE A 289 -14.72 -2.67 -5.84
C ILE A 289 -14.67 -1.46 -4.90
N PRO A 290 -15.77 -0.73 -4.68
CA PRO A 290 -15.87 0.23 -3.58
C PRO A 290 -15.68 -0.48 -2.23
N ALA A 291 -15.01 0.17 -1.27
CA ALA A 291 -14.93 -0.32 0.11
C ALA A 291 -16.27 -0.07 0.82
N LYS A 292 -17.21 -0.98 0.66
CA LYS A 292 -18.54 -0.98 1.30
C LYS A 292 -18.82 -2.37 1.89
N ASN A 293 -19.76 -2.45 2.84
CA ASN A 293 -20.33 -3.73 3.32
C ASN A 293 -19.28 -4.76 3.75
N ASN A 294 -18.49 -4.45 4.76
CA ASN A 294 -17.48 -5.34 5.37
C ASN A 294 -16.27 -5.68 4.46
N LYS A 295 -16.09 -4.98 3.34
CA LYS A 295 -14.85 -5.11 2.56
C LYS A 295 -13.78 -4.18 3.11
N PRO A 296 -12.54 -4.66 3.29
CA PRO A 296 -11.48 -3.86 3.90
C PRO A 296 -11.15 -2.63 3.02
N PRO A 297 -10.97 -1.45 3.62
CA PRO A 297 -10.50 -0.26 2.91
C PRO A 297 -9.01 -0.44 2.55
N LEU A 298 -8.70 -0.62 1.27
CA LEU A 298 -7.34 -0.89 0.82
C LEU A 298 -6.64 0.37 0.30
N TYR A 299 -7.35 1.19 -0.45
CA TYR A 299 -6.77 2.33 -1.17
C TYR A 299 -7.61 3.59 -0.98
N PRO A 300 -7.05 4.66 -0.41
CA PRO A 300 -7.70 5.98 -0.40
C PRO A 300 -7.96 6.47 -1.82
N ILE A 301 -9.04 7.19 -2.05
CA ILE A 301 -9.36 7.78 -3.37
C ILE A 301 -9.01 9.27 -3.34
N TYR A 302 -8.00 9.68 -4.11
CA TYR A 302 -7.52 11.06 -4.12
C TYR A 302 -8.22 11.89 -5.20
N THR A 303 -9.28 12.58 -4.79
CA THR A 303 -9.82 13.74 -5.47
C THR A 303 -9.55 15.00 -4.64
N LYS A 304 -9.75 16.18 -5.19
CA LYS A 304 -9.59 17.43 -4.42
C LYS A 304 -10.52 17.46 -3.20
N GLU A 305 -11.77 17.08 -3.41
CA GLU A 305 -12.81 17.06 -2.38
C GLU A 305 -12.44 16.08 -1.25
N ASN A 306 -11.93 14.90 -1.59
CA ASN A 306 -11.56 13.88 -0.60
C ASN A 306 -10.32 14.29 0.22
N ILE A 307 -9.38 14.99 -0.40
CA ILE A 307 -8.21 15.56 0.29
C ILE A 307 -8.65 16.68 1.24
N GLU A 308 -9.55 17.55 0.82
CA GLU A 308 -10.12 18.60 1.67
C GLU A 308 -10.93 17.99 2.83
N LEU A 309 -11.72 16.96 2.58
CA LEU A 309 -12.45 16.23 3.61
C LEU A 309 -11.49 15.57 4.62
N PHE A 310 -10.44 14.92 4.15
CA PHE A 310 -9.41 14.36 5.02
C PHE A 310 -8.74 15.45 5.89
N ASN A 311 -8.43 16.62 5.32
CA ASN A 311 -7.84 17.72 6.09
C ASN A 311 -8.75 18.18 7.23
N LYS A 312 -10.08 18.24 7.03
CA LYS A 312 -11.04 18.54 8.11
C LYS A 312 -10.96 17.51 9.23
N TYR A 313 -10.96 16.20 8.87
CA TYR A 313 -10.79 15.12 9.83
C TYR A 313 -9.47 15.17 10.57
N LEU A 314 -8.37 15.46 9.88
CA LEU A 314 -7.05 15.53 10.49
C LEU A 314 -6.96 16.71 11.49
N ILE A 315 -7.49 17.88 11.13
CA ILE A 315 -7.55 19.04 12.05
C ILE A 315 -8.34 18.67 13.31
N GLU A 316 -9.50 18.04 13.15
CA GLU A 316 -10.34 17.66 14.28
C GLU A 316 -9.66 16.62 15.18
N ALA A 317 -9.04 15.59 14.60
CA ALA A 317 -8.27 14.60 15.34
C ALA A 317 -7.10 15.23 16.11
N CYS A 318 -6.44 16.24 15.54
CA CYS A 318 -5.33 16.94 16.20
C CYS A 318 -5.75 17.76 17.44
N LYS A 319 -7.04 18.04 17.64
CA LYS A 319 -7.54 18.69 18.88
C LYS A 319 -7.42 17.76 20.10
N SER A 320 -7.42 16.43 19.87
CA SER A 320 -7.15 15.47 20.95
C SER A 320 -5.70 15.56 21.41
N ASP A 321 -5.48 15.69 22.71
CA ASP A 321 -4.15 15.61 23.33
C ASP A 321 -3.70 14.15 23.57
N LYS A 322 -4.55 13.15 23.25
CA LYS A 322 -4.30 11.73 23.47
C LYS A 322 -4.26 10.90 22.19
N ILE A 323 -5.09 11.21 21.19
CA ILE A 323 -5.26 10.37 20.02
C ILE A 323 -4.42 10.87 18.85
N ILE A 324 -3.60 9.99 18.30
CA ILE A 324 -2.73 10.27 17.16
C ILE A 324 -3.11 9.33 16.02
N PRO A 325 -3.63 9.84 14.90
CA PRO A 325 -3.89 9.01 13.72
C PRO A 325 -2.58 8.52 13.09
N ILE A 326 -2.49 7.22 12.79
CA ILE A 326 -1.30 6.58 12.22
C ILE A 326 -1.69 5.64 11.07
N GLY A 327 -0.71 5.30 10.26
CA GLY A 327 -0.87 4.29 9.20
C GLY A 327 -1.77 4.73 8.05
N ARG A 328 -1.99 3.81 7.11
CA ARG A 328 -2.68 4.09 5.85
C ARG A 328 -4.09 4.65 6.01
N LEU A 329 -4.88 4.12 6.96
CA LEU A 329 -6.27 4.49 7.14
C LEU A 329 -6.44 5.73 8.02
N GLY A 330 -5.65 5.84 9.08
CA GLY A 330 -5.66 6.99 9.98
C GLY A 330 -5.13 8.27 9.29
N LEU A 331 -4.16 8.11 8.40
CA LEU A 331 -3.55 9.22 7.67
C LEU A 331 -4.09 9.37 6.23
N TYR A 332 -5.10 8.59 5.85
CA TYR A 332 -5.67 8.60 4.50
C TYR A 332 -4.60 8.65 3.41
N LYS A 333 -3.50 7.93 3.61
CA LYS A 333 -2.33 7.92 2.72
C LYS A 333 -1.99 6.51 2.27
N TYR A 334 -1.84 6.32 0.97
CA TYR A 334 -1.29 5.07 0.47
C TYR A 334 0.19 4.98 0.88
N LEU A 335 0.51 3.93 1.60
CA LEU A 335 1.85 3.65 2.08
C LEU A 335 2.24 2.24 1.65
N GLU A 336 3.39 2.09 1.04
CA GLU A 336 4.05 0.81 0.88
C GLU A 336 4.65 0.38 2.23
N MET A 337 4.89 -0.91 2.43
CA MET A 337 5.30 -1.42 3.75
C MET A 337 6.57 -0.77 4.29
N GLY A 338 7.59 -0.61 3.42
CA GLY A 338 8.82 0.09 3.79
C GLY A 338 8.57 1.54 4.19
N GLN A 339 7.71 2.24 3.45
CA GLN A 339 7.30 3.62 3.76
C GLN A 339 6.50 3.70 5.06
N ALA A 340 5.62 2.71 5.32
CA ALA A 340 4.82 2.67 6.54
C ALA A 340 5.68 2.52 7.79
N ILE A 341 6.74 1.72 7.72
CA ILE A 341 7.72 1.56 8.81
C ILE A 341 8.59 2.82 8.95
N SER A 342 9.09 3.37 7.82
CA SER A 342 9.89 4.61 7.85
C SER A 342 9.11 5.76 8.48
N LEU A 343 7.85 5.97 8.04
CA LEU A 343 6.97 6.98 8.62
C LEU A 343 6.72 6.74 10.12
N ALA A 344 6.54 5.47 10.54
CA ALA A 344 6.40 5.13 11.95
C ALA A 344 7.64 5.57 12.76
N MET A 345 8.85 5.36 12.24
CA MET A 345 10.08 5.82 12.88
C MET A 345 10.14 7.36 12.94
N ASP A 346 9.77 8.02 11.86
CA ASP A 346 9.82 9.48 11.76
C ASP A 346 8.73 10.17 12.61
N MET A 347 7.64 9.46 12.96
CA MET A 347 6.62 9.95 13.89
C MET A 347 7.02 9.93 15.37
N ILE A 348 8.08 9.21 15.74
CA ILE A 348 8.45 9.04 17.15
C ILE A 348 8.65 10.37 17.88
N PRO A 349 9.43 11.34 17.36
CA PRO A 349 9.60 12.64 18.04
C PRO A 349 8.27 13.37 18.25
N LEU A 350 7.40 13.36 17.23
CA LEU A 350 6.08 13.95 17.32
C LEU A 350 5.20 13.27 18.39
N ILE A 351 5.24 11.93 18.49
CA ILE A 351 4.50 11.17 19.50
C ILE A 351 4.97 11.54 20.92
N GLU A 352 6.27 11.68 21.12
CA GLU A 352 6.85 12.06 22.43
C GLU A 352 6.46 13.49 22.85
N GLU A 353 6.38 14.41 21.89
CA GLU A 353 6.05 15.81 22.12
C GLU A 353 4.53 16.12 22.01
N TRP A 354 3.69 15.15 21.64
CA TRP A 354 2.29 15.37 21.29
C TRP A 354 1.50 16.21 22.28
N LYS A 355 1.65 15.93 23.57
CA LYS A 355 0.93 16.65 24.63
C LYS A 355 1.40 18.09 24.80
N ASN A 356 2.63 18.40 24.44
CA ASN A 356 3.23 19.73 24.56
C ASN A 356 2.86 20.66 23.41
N LEU A 357 2.40 20.09 22.28
CA LEU A 357 2.03 20.85 21.10
C LEU A 357 0.56 21.28 21.15
N ASN A 358 0.25 22.46 20.60
CA ASN A 358 -1.13 22.84 20.31
C ASN A 358 -1.64 22.09 19.04
N TYR A 359 -2.94 22.16 18.76
CA TYR A 359 -3.54 21.39 17.68
C TYR A 359 -3.08 21.85 16.28
N ILE A 360 -2.69 23.11 16.10
CA ILE A 360 -2.19 23.65 14.82
C ILE A 360 -0.80 23.07 14.54
N ASP A 361 0.07 23.03 15.55
CA ASP A 361 1.41 22.47 15.43
C ASP A 361 1.35 20.95 15.16
N ARG A 362 0.47 20.22 15.86
CA ARG A 362 0.23 18.78 15.61
C ARG A 362 -0.19 18.52 14.17
N TYR A 363 -1.15 19.30 13.67
CA TYR A 363 -1.59 19.21 12.28
C TYR A 363 -0.45 19.51 11.30
N SER A 364 0.30 20.57 11.54
CA SER A 364 1.42 20.99 10.68
C SER A 364 2.52 19.93 10.64
N GLU A 365 2.89 19.36 11.79
CA GLU A 365 3.90 18.31 11.87
C GLU A 365 3.46 17.03 11.12
N ILE A 366 2.21 16.58 11.28
CA ILE A 366 1.69 15.46 10.50
C ILE A 366 1.74 15.78 9.00
N LYS A 367 1.32 16.98 8.59
CA LYS A 367 1.36 17.36 7.16
C LYS A 367 2.78 17.39 6.62
N ASN A 368 3.77 17.85 7.38
CA ASN A 368 5.18 17.83 7.02
C ASN A 368 5.66 16.38 6.81
N LEU A 369 5.37 15.48 7.75
CA LEU A 369 5.70 14.06 7.63
C LEU A 369 5.03 13.38 6.43
N LEU A 370 3.81 13.79 6.08
CA LEU A 370 3.10 13.23 4.92
C LEU A 370 3.61 13.78 3.58
N SER A 371 4.30 14.92 3.57
CA SER A 371 4.83 15.56 2.35
C SER A 371 6.21 15.02 1.93
N ASN A 372 6.93 14.41 2.87
CA ASN A 372 8.22 13.73 2.66
C ASN A 372 8.01 12.28 2.20
#